data_a08352f862d7679c042b24dca8591466
#
_entry.id   a08352f862d7679c042b24dca8591466
#
_cell.length_a   1.000
_cell.length_b   1.000
_cell.length_c   1.000
_cell.angle_alpha   90.00
_cell.angle_beta   90.00
_cell.angle_gamma   90.00
#
_symmetry.space_group_name_H-M   'P 1'
#
loop_
_entity.id
_entity.type
_entity.pdbx_description
1 polymer ?
#
loop_
_entity_poly.entity_id
_entity_poly.type
_entity_poly.pdbx_seq_one_letter_code
_entity_poly.pdbx_strand_id
1 'polypeptide(L)'
;MILSAGAYGSPTILLRSGVGPASDLAELGIPAVADLPVGQRLHDQPIFYNAYALASDMVEMSPAVGALLWFRSSLANDDELDLHISATHLRDGSFSPTGGAIVLATAVLLPESVGTLRISSTDPEVQPVIDNNFLATERDQLRMLEALKISRRLARGPVFGPPQAGELVPGDAVRDDQLLEVIAANLATYGHPTSTVPMGGARNPAAVVDSLGAVRGLHGLRVVDASIIPSVPSTVTNLTTIMVAEHIYRRAYAITEAEYTRRREQIISEI
;
A
#
# COMPACT_ATOMS: atom_id res chain seq x y z
N MET A 1 -13.71 -15.77 -16.84
CA MET A 1 -13.96 -15.23 -15.48
C MET A 1 -12.86 -14.23 -15.14
N ILE A 2 -13.20 -13.14 -14.46
CA ILE A 2 -12.23 -12.15 -13.97
C ILE A 2 -12.39 -12.05 -12.45
N LEU A 3 -11.29 -12.14 -11.72
CA LEU A 3 -11.23 -11.81 -10.29
C LEU A 3 -10.73 -10.38 -10.14
N SER A 4 -11.43 -9.59 -9.33
CA SER A 4 -11.11 -8.19 -9.00
C SER A 4 -11.44 -7.89 -7.53
N ALA A 5 -11.05 -8.81 -6.62
CA ALA A 5 -11.33 -8.73 -5.19
C ALA A 5 -10.23 -8.01 -4.39
N GLY A 6 -9.26 -7.41 -5.08
CA GLY A 6 -8.15 -6.66 -4.50
C GLY A 6 -7.00 -7.55 -3.99
N ALA A 7 -5.96 -6.87 -3.47
CA ALA A 7 -4.69 -7.52 -3.12
C ALA A 7 -4.79 -8.57 -2.00
N TYR A 8 -5.88 -8.58 -1.24
CA TYR A 8 -6.13 -9.58 -0.21
C TYR A 8 -7.19 -10.61 -0.65
N GLY A 9 -8.26 -10.17 -1.31
CA GLY A 9 -9.36 -11.05 -1.70
C GLY A 9 -9.02 -11.98 -2.86
N SER A 10 -8.43 -11.48 -3.94
CA SER A 10 -8.10 -12.29 -5.12
C SER A 10 -7.13 -13.44 -4.81
N PRO A 11 -5.99 -13.24 -4.10
CA PRO A 11 -5.14 -14.36 -3.70
C PRO A 11 -5.86 -15.34 -2.78
N THR A 12 -6.70 -14.87 -1.86
CA THR A 12 -7.46 -15.73 -0.94
C THR A 12 -8.42 -16.65 -1.69
N ILE A 13 -9.10 -16.13 -2.72
CA ILE A 13 -9.98 -16.93 -3.59
C ILE A 13 -9.16 -17.96 -4.36
N LEU A 14 -8.02 -17.58 -4.95
CA LEU A 14 -7.14 -18.49 -5.69
C LEU A 14 -6.64 -19.62 -4.79
N LEU A 15 -6.12 -19.31 -3.60
CA LEU A 15 -5.61 -20.28 -2.64
C LEU A 15 -6.70 -21.30 -2.25
N ARG A 16 -7.91 -20.84 -1.88
CA ARG A 16 -9.02 -21.73 -1.54
C ARG A 16 -9.51 -22.56 -2.73
N SER A 17 -9.22 -22.13 -3.94
CA SER A 17 -9.55 -22.84 -5.18
C SER A 17 -8.44 -23.81 -5.65
N GLY A 18 -7.39 -24.02 -4.86
CA GLY A 18 -6.30 -24.91 -5.19
C GLY A 18 -5.24 -24.30 -6.11
N VAL A 19 -5.22 -22.97 -6.25
CA VAL A 19 -4.21 -22.24 -7.02
C VAL A 19 -3.27 -21.52 -6.07
N GLY A 20 -2.09 -22.07 -5.85
CA GLY A 20 -1.13 -21.55 -4.88
C GLY A 20 0.02 -22.50 -4.64
N PRO A 21 0.92 -22.23 -3.68
CA PRO A 21 2.01 -23.12 -3.33
C PRO A 21 1.48 -24.50 -2.88
N ALA A 22 1.88 -25.56 -3.59
CA ALA A 22 1.33 -26.88 -3.37
C ALA A 22 1.55 -27.41 -1.94
N SER A 23 2.67 -27.04 -1.30
CA SER A 23 2.95 -27.37 0.12
C SER A 23 1.93 -26.78 1.06
N ASP A 24 1.66 -25.46 0.93
CA ASP A 24 0.78 -24.71 1.81
C ASP A 24 -0.69 -25.18 1.65
N LEU A 25 -1.08 -25.50 0.41
CA LEU A 25 -2.40 -26.06 0.11
C LEU A 25 -2.58 -27.46 0.73
N ALA A 26 -1.55 -28.30 0.66
CA ALA A 26 -1.58 -29.65 1.22
C ALA A 26 -1.76 -29.65 2.75
N GLU A 27 -1.17 -28.68 3.47
CA GLU A 27 -1.36 -28.53 4.92
C GLU A 27 -2.83 -28.29 5.31
N LEU A 28 -3.61 -27.71 4.41
CA LEU A 28 -5.04 -27.43 4.59
C LEU A 28 -5.95 -28.49 3.93
N GLY A 29 -5.36 -29.56 3.35
CA GLY A 29 -6.11 -30.59 2.66
C GLY A 29 -6.72 -30.11 1.32
N ILE A 30 -6.24 -29.03 0.74
CA ILE A 30 -6.70 -28.49 -0.55
C ILE A 30 -5.92 -29.15 -1.68
N PRO A 31 -6.57 -29.85 -2.62
CA PRO A 31 -5.91 -30.40 -3.80
C PRO A 31 -5.33 -29.26 -4.67
N ALA A 32 -4.04 -29.33 -4.99
CA ALA A 32 -3.41 -28.36 -5.86
C ALA A 32 -3.91 -28.51 -7.32
N VAL A 33 -4.51 -27.46 -7.85
CA VAL A 33 -4.92 -27.32 -9.26
C VAL A 33 -3.78 -26.73 -10.09
N ALA A 34 -3.09 -25.74 -9.51
CA ALA A 34 -1.89 -25.15 -10.10
C ALA A 34 -0.93 -24.71 -8.98
N ASP A 35 0.33 -25.17 -9.09
CA ASP A 35 1.40 -24.78 -8.16
C ASP A 35 1.99 -23.45 -8.61
N LEU A 36 1.55 -22.37 -7.97
CA LEU A 36 1.93 -20.98 -8.29
C LEU A 36 2.23 -20.21 -7.00
N PRO A 37 3.12 -19.19 -7.04
CA PRO A 37 3.55 -18.46 -5.85
C PRO A 37 2.53 -17.41 -5.38
N VAL A 38 1.25 -17.77 -5.32
CA VAL A 38 0.17 -16.90 -4.83
C VAL A 38 0.40 -16.56 -3.35
N GLY A 39 0.36 -15.27 -3.01
CA GLY A 39 0.55 -14.80 -1.66
C GLY A 39 2.00 -14.81 -1.14
N GLN A 40 2.97 -15.36 -1.90
CA GLN A 40 4.37 -15.43 -1.48
C GLN A 40 5.09 -14.06 -1.55
N ARG A 41 4.41 -13.06 -2.06
CA ARG A 41 4.83 -11.66 -2.04
C ARG A 41 3.66 -10.79 -1.63
N LEU A 42 3.96 -9.82 -0.79
CA LEU A 42 3.07 -8.72 -0.47
C LEU A 42 3.92 -7.46 -0.38
N HIS A 43 3.66 -6.49 -1.24
CA HIS A 43 4.22 -5.16 -1.09
C HIS A 43 3.12 -4.21 -0.62
N ASP A 44 3.43 -3.45 0.42
CA ASP A 44 2.61 -2.34 0.90
C ASP A 44 3.53 -1.26 1.45
N GLN A 45 3.03 -0.06 1.58
CA GLN A 45 3.80 1.09 2.07
C GLN A 45 3.62 1.23 3.58
N PRO A 46 4.70 1.14 4.38
CA PRO A 46 4.64 1.45 5.81
C PRO A 46 4.39 2.94 6.02
N ILE A 47 3.50 3.28 6.95
CA ILE A 47 3.21 4.64 7.35
C ILE A 47 3.30 4.80 8.87
N PHE A 48 3.84 5.93 9.30
CA PHE A 48 3.85 6.35 10.69
C PHE A 48 3.11 7.68 10.86
N TYR A 49 2.22 7.76 11.82
CA TYR A 49 1.40 8.94 12.08
C TYR A 49 2.05 9.84 13.13
N ASN A 50 2.95 10.71 12.70
CA ASN A 50 3.59 11.69 13.55
C ASN A 50 2.62 12.83 13.85
N ALA A 51 2.24 13.01 15.10
CA ALA A 51 1.20 13.95 15.51
C ALA A 51 1.73 15.09 16.39
N TYR A 52 1.22 16.29 16.15
CA TYR A 52 1.56 17.50 16.90
C TYR A 52 0.30 18.20 17.37
N ALA A 53 0.36 18.78 18.59
CA ALA A 53 -0.69 19.64 19.08
C ALA A 53 -0.63 21.00 18.37
N LEU A 54 -1.78 21.48 17.94
CA LEU A 54 -1.95 22.83 17.40
C LEU A 54 -2.43 23.79 18.48
N ALA A 55 -2.16 25.09 18.27
CA ALA A 55 -2.78 26.14 19.07
C ALA A 55 -4.31 26.07 18.93
N SER A 56 -5.03 26.45 19.99
CA SER A 56 -6.49 26.34 20.04
C SER A 56 -7.26 27.17 19.01
N ASP A 57 -6.61 28.14 18.41
CA ASP A 57 -7.13 28.97 17.32
C ASP A 57 -6.86 28.40 15.91
N MET A 58 -6.12 27.28 15.84
CA MET A 58 -5.78 26.56 14.58
C MET A 58 -6.47 25.20 14.48
N VAL A 59 -7.62 25.01 15.10
CA VAL A 59 -8.26 23.70 15.29
C VAL A 59 -8.89 23.15 14.00
N GLU A 60 -9.20 24.02 13.04
CA GLU A 60 -9.87 23.62 11.79
C GLU A 60 -9.02 23.93 10.57
N MET A 61 -8.74 22.92 9.76
CA MET A 61 -8.18 23.07 8.42
C MET A 61 -9.14 22.56 7.35
N SER A 62 -9.32 23.36 6.32
CA SER A 62 -10.04 22.93 5.11
C SER A 62 -9.15 23.17 3.88
N PRO A 63 -8.91 22.15 3.07
CA PRO A 63 -9.37 20.76 3.20
C PRO A 63 -8.66 19.99 4.32
N ALA A 64 -9.27 18.89 4.79
CA ALA A 64 -8.72 18.05 5.86
C ALA A 64 -7.36 17.41 5.51
N VAL A 65 -7.04 17.24 4.24
CA VAL A 65 -5.70 16.92 3.71
C VAL A 65 -5.21 18.17 2.97
N GLY A 66 -4.29 18.92 3.59
CA GLY A 66 -3.91 20.25 3.10
C GLY A 66 -2.71 20.24 2.17
N ALA A 67 -1.71 19.39 2.42
CA ALA A 67 -0.48 19.33 1.65
C ALA A 67 0.09 17.93 1.60
N LEU A 68 0.70 17.62 0.45
CA LEU A 68 1.40 16.37 0.20
C LEU A 68 2.82 16.69 -0.26
N LEU A 69 3.81 16.06 0.36
CA LEU A 69 5.22 16.21 0.02
C LEU A 69 5.78 14.87 -0.42
N TRP A 70 6.27 14.79 -1.66
CA TRP A 70 7.12 13.70 -2.14
C TRP A 70 8.56 14.17 -2.21
N PHE A 71 9.46 13.36 -1.70
CA PHE A 71 10.87 13.72 -1.70
C PHE A 71 11.76 12.48 -1.73
N ARG A 72 13.06 12.72 -1.92
CA ARG A 72 14.07 11.67 -2.00
C ARG A 72 14.73 11.50 -0.64
N SER A 73 14.91 10.26 -0.21
CA SER A 73 15.83 9.96 0.89
C SER A 73 17.29 10.12 0.44
N SER A 74 18.19 10.16 1.39
CA SER A 74 19.63 10.07 1.14
C SER A 74 20.06 8.73 0.52
N LEU A 75 19.16 7.72 0.55
CA LEU A 75 19.36 6.37 0.03
C LEU A 75 18.57 6.10 -1.26
N ALA A 76 17.84 7.10 -1.78
CA ALA A 76 17.08 6.93 -3.03
C ALA A 76 18.00 6.70 -4.23
N ASN A 77 17.54 5.91 -5.21
CA ASN A 77 18.18 5.87 -6.52
C ASN A 77 17.88 7.17 -7.30
N ASP A 78 18.64 7.41 -8.39
CA ASP A 78 18.71 8.74 -9.00
C ASP A 78 17.41 9.43 -9.35
N ASP A 79 16.35 8.81 -9.71
CA ASP A 79 15.08 9.46 -10.08
C ASP A 79 13.88 9.07 -9.19
N GLU A 80 14.13 8.39 -8.06
CA GLU A 80 13.07 7.91 -7.19
C GLU A 80 12.63 8.97 -6.18
N LEU A 81 11.31 9.17 -6.06
CA LEU A 81 10.68 9.82 -4.92
C LEU A 81 10.18 8.71 -4.00
N ASP A 82 10.98 8.35 -3.02
CA ASP A 82 10.80 7.17 -2.18
C ASP A 82 10.21 7.46 -0.80
N LEU A 83 10.04 8.74 -0.46
CA LEU A 83 9.46 9.19 0.79
C LEU A 83 8.27 10.14 0.57
N HIS A 84 7.34 10.10 1.52
CA HIS A 84 6.12 10.91 1.49
C HIS A 84 5.77 11.42 2.88
N ILE A 85 5.29 12.68 2.94
CA ILE A 85 4.65 13.26 4.13
C ILE A 85 3.33 13.89 3.70
N SER A 86 2.24 13.48 4.35
CA SER A 86 0.91 14.06 4.18
C SER A 86 0.51 14.81 5.43
N ALA A 87 0.27 16.11 5.29
CA ALA A 87 -0.30 16.92 6.37
C ALA A 87 -1.83 16.74 6.40
N THR A 88 -2.36 16.23 7.50
CA THR A 88 -3.79 15.88 7.60
C THR A 88 -4.39 16.21 8.96
N HIS A 89 -5.67 16.56 8.97
CA HIS A 89 -6.54 16.74 10.13
C HIS A 89 -7.62 15.66 10.25
N LEU A 90 -7.42 14.49 9.62
CA LEU A 90 -8.39 13.39 9.64
C LEU A 90 -8.51 12.70 11.01
N ARG A 91 -7.67 13.03 11.98
CA ARG A 91 -7.78 12.50 13.34
C ARG A 91 -8.60 13.45 14.22
N ASP A 92 -9.42 12.84 15.07
CA ASP A 92 -10.07 13.54 16.17
C ASP A 92 -9.03 14.23 17.06
N GLY A 93 -9.21 15.54 17.29
CA GLY A 93 -8.32 16.33 18.14
C GLY A 93 -8.45 16.05 19.64
N SER A 94 -9.40 15.21 20.06
CA SER A 94 -9.69 14.90 21.49
C SER A 94 -8.49 14.34 22.27
N PHE A 95 -7.51 13.74 21.59
CA PHE A 95 -6.28 13.27 22.20
C PHE A 95 -5.23 14.39 22.41
N SER A 96 -5.47 15.59 21.87
CA SER A 96 -4.60 16.75 22.03
C SER A 96 -5.01 17.58 23.26
N PRO A 97 -4.07 18.03 24.09
CA PRO A 97 -4.39 18.89 25.23
C PRO A 97 -4.96 20.25 24.84
N THR A 98 -4.81 20.67 23.58
CA THR A 98 -5.36 21.93 23.05
C THR A 98 -6.69 21.75 22.31
N GLY A 99 -7.15 20.51 22.12
CA GLY A 99 -8.30 20.17 21.28
C GLY A 99 -8.03 20.22 19.79
N GLY A 100 -6.82 20.62 19.35
CA GLY A 100 -6.38 20.65 17.96
C GLY A 100 -5.13 19.82 17.73
N ALA A 101 -5.09 19.05 16.63
CA ALA A 101 -3.92 18.27 16.25
C ALA A 101 -3.72 18.28 14.74
N ILE A 102 -2.47 18.30 14.31
CA ILE A 102 -2.08 17.96 12.95
C ILE A 102 -1.28 16.67 12.93
N VAL A 103 -1.55 15.83 11.95
CA VAL A 103 -0.78 14.62 11.68
C VAL A 103 0.06 14.84 10.43
N LEU A 104 1.36 14.68 10.56
CA LEU A 104 2.29 14.55 9.44
C LEU A 104 2.49 13.05 9.18
N ALA A 105 1.60 12.46 8.39
CA ALA A 105 1.63 11.05 8.07
C ALA A 105 2.82 10.76 7.15
N THR A 106 3.78 10.02 7.66
CA THR A 106 5.11 9.82 7.05
C THR A 106 5.24 8.39 6.54
N ALA A 107 5.55 8.21 5.26
CA ALA A 107 5.60 6.90 4.62
C ALA A 107 6.87 6.66 3.80
N VAL A 108 7.31 5.39 3.75
CA VAL A 108 8.24 4.88 2.73
C VAL A 108 7.42 4.36 1.56
N LEU A 109 7.58 4.97 0.39
CA LEU A 109 6.77 4.66 -0.79
C LEU A 109 7.29 3.45 -1.60
N LEU A 110 8.60 3.26 -1.62
CA LEU A 110 9.27 2.19 -2.36
C LEU A 110 10.03 1.26 -1.39
N PRO A 111 9.33 0.53 -0.50
CA PRO A 111 9.98 -0.37 0.43
C PRO A 111 10.66 -1.54 -0.29
N GLU A 112 11.80 -1.99 0.23
CA GLU A 112 12.46 -3.24 -0.16
C GLU A 112 11.92 -4.43 0.62
N SER A 113 11.36 -4.19 1.79
CA SER A 113 10.73 -5.20 2.63
C SER A 113 9.55 -5.84 1.92
N VAL A 114 9.48 -7.15 1.97
CA VAL A 114 8.45 -7.96 1.32
C VAL A 114 7.77 -8.82 2.36
N GLY A 115 6.45 -8.73 2.38
CA GLY A 115 5.58 -9.54 3.22
C GLY A 115 4.97 -10.73 2.49
N THR A 116 4.02 -11.38 3.16
CA THR A 116 3.29 -12.54 2.63
C THR A 116 1.82 -12.50 3.02
N LEU A 117 1.00 -13.21 2.24
CA LEU A 117 -0.39 -13.50 2.55
C LEU A 117 -0.61 -15.00 2.49
N ARG A 118 -1.22 -15.59 3.52
CA ARG A 118 -1.56 -17.02 3.58
C ARG A 118 -2.99 -17.20 4.07
N ILE A 119 -3.61 -18.30 3.71
CA ILE A 119 -4.85 -18.76 4.37
C ILE A 119 -4.49 -19.74 5.49
N SER A 120 -5.25 -19.73 6.57
CA SER A 120 -5.14 -20.65 7.70
C SER A 120 -6.33 -21.60 7.79
N SER A 121 -7.32 -21.45 6.91
CA SER A 121 -8.55 -22.24 6.87
C SER A 121 -9.17 -22.25 5.47
N THR A 122 -9.87 -23.32 5.16
CA THR A 122 -10.74 -23.41 3.98
C THR A 122 -12.03 -22.63 4.09
N ASP A 123 -12.44 -22.28 5.32
CA ASP A 123 -13.62 -21.47 5.60
C ASP A 123 -13.44 -20.06 5.02
N PRO A 124 -14.35 -19.58 4.13
CA PRO A 124 -14.27 -18.25 3.54
C PRO A 124 -14.46 -17.11 4.56
N GLU A 125 -15.10 -17.34 5.69
CA GLU A 125 -15.29 -16.33 6.74
C GLU A 125 -14.01 -16.07 7.56
N VAL A 126 -13.05 -17.00 7.53
CA VAL A 126 -11.76 -16.82 8.22
C VAL A 126 -10.88 -15.91 7.40
N GLN A 127 -10.46 -14.79 7.99
CA GLN A 127 -9.56 -13.82 7.33
C GLN A 127 -8.20 -14.44 7.01
N PRO A 128 -7.53 -14.02 5.92
CA PRO A 128 -6.17 -14.46 5.63
C PRO A 128 -5.20 -13.94 6.70
N VAL A 129 -4.12 -14.65 6.88
CA VAL A 129 -2.97 -14.21 7.67
C VAL A 129 -2.12 -13.31 6.78
N ILE A 130 -2.01 -12.03 7.18
CA ILE A 130 -1.26 -11.00 6.47
C ILE A 130 -0.04 -10.64 7.32
N ASP A 131 1.14 -10.85 6.75
CA ASP A 131 2.40 -10.38 7.30
C ASP A 131 2.97 -9.32 6.35
N ASN A 132 2.91 -8.06 6.73
CA ASN A 132 3.47 -6.97 5.94
C ASN A 132 5.00 -6.93 6.01
N ASN A 133 5.61 -7.51 7.04
CA ASN A 133 7.05 -7.56 7.26
C ASN A 133 7.74 -6.18 7.08
N PHE A 134 7.08 -5.12 7.55
CA PHE A 134 7.56 -3.75 7.41
C PHE A 134 8.92 -3.55 8.10
N LEU A 135 9.78 -2.72 7.49
CA LEU A 135 11.11 -2.38 7.97
C LEU A 135 12.03 -3.59 8.20
N ALA A 136 11.84 -4.68 7.47
CA ALA A 136 12.70 -5.86 7.55
C ALA A 136 14.12 -5.59 7.03
N THR A 137 14.30 -4.60 6.16
CA THR A 137 15.62 -4.18 5.67
C THR A 137 16.14 -2.95 6.40
N GLU A 138 17.46 -2.89 6.62
CA GLU A 138 18.10 -1.71 7.20
C GLU A 138 17.83 -0.45 6.37
N ARG A 139 17.78 -0.59 5.05
CA ARG A 139 17.50 0.53 4.15
C ARG A 139 16.13 1.15 4.39
N ASP A 140 15.09 0.33 4.57
CA ASP A 140 13.75 0.82 4.88
C ASP A 140 13.67 1.46 6.27
N GLN A 141 14.40 0.91 7.24
CA GLN A 141 14.53 1.49 8.59
C GLN A 141 15.16 2.89 8.54
N LEU A 142 16.28 3.03 7.82
CA LEU A 142 16.97 4.31 7.67
C LEU A 142 16.15 5.35 6.91
N ARG A 143 15.43 4.94 5.85
CA ARG A 143 14.51 5.79 5.09
C ARG A 143 13.37 6.31 5.98
N MET A 144 12.73 5.43 6.75
CA MET A 144 11.65 5.82 7.65
C MET A 144 12.15 6.77 8.75
N LEU A 145 13.33 6.49 9.30
CA LEU A 145 13.96 7.35 10.31
C LEU A 145 14.28 8.76 9.72
N GLU A 146 14.82 8.82 8.52
CA GLU A 146 15.07 10.08 7.81
C GLU A 146 13.78 10.86 7.57
N ALA A 147 12.73 10.19 7.11
CA ALA A 147 11.42 10.80 6.85
C ALA A 147 10.82 11.39 8.13
N LEU A 148 10.90 10.67 9.27
CA LEU A 148 10.42 11.18 10.55
C LEU A 148 11.23 12.38 11.07
N LYS A 149 12.55 12.37 10.88
CA LYS A 149 13.40 13.54 11.22
C LYS A 149 13.05 14.76 10.37
N ILE A 150 12.69 14.57 9.11
CA ILE A 150 12.20 15.65 8.23
C ILE A 150 10.83 16.13 8.71
N SER A 151 9.91 15.23 9.05
CA SER A 151 8.61 15.56 9.64
C SER A 151 8.77 16.43 10.90
N ARG A 152 9.66 16.06 11.81
CA ARG A 152 10.00 16.85 13.01
C ARG A 152 10.52 18.26 12.68
N ARG A 153 11.36 18.38 11.64
CA ARG A 153 11.85 19.70 11.19
C ARG A 153 10.73 20.56 10.61
N LEU A 154 9.83 19.96 9.82
CA LEU A 154 8.68 20.67 9.26
C LEU A 154 7.74 21.19 10.36
N ALA A 155 7.42 20.35 11.33
CA ALA A 155 6.55 20.72 12.44
C ALA A 155 7.12 21.85 13.32
N ARG A 156 8.44 21.97 13.43
CA ARG A 156 9.13 23.05 14.14
C ARG A 156 9.30 24.32 13.28
N GLY A 157 8.87 24.28 12.03
CA GLY A 157 8.94 25.43 11.12
C GLY A 157 7.93 26.53 11.46
N PRO A 158 8.14 27.74 10.95
CA PRO A 158 7.32 28.92 11.31
C PRO A 158 5.86 28.81 10.83
N VAL A 159 5.55 27.90 9.91
CA VAL A 159 4.20 27.72 9.34
C VAL A 159 3.22 27.17 10.38
N PHE A 160 3.68 26.29 11.27
CA PHE A 160 2.83 25.68 12.31
C PHE A 160 2.81 26.50 13.61
N GLY A 161 3.45 27.68 13.61
CA GLY A 161 3.60 28.52 14.79
C GLY A 161 4.66 27.98 15.77
N PRO A 162 4.93 28.68 16.88
CA PRO A 162 5.76 28.11 17.94
C PRO A 162 5.07 26.85 18.45
N PRO A 163 5.81 25.75 18.68
CA PRO A 163 5.24 24.49 19.16
C PRO A 163 4.76 24.66 20.62
N GLN A 164 3.57 25.25 20.77
CA GLN A 164 3.03 25.61 22.10
C GLN A 164 2.55 24.38 22.88
N ALA A 165 2.44 23.21 22.24
CA ALA A 165 1.97 22.01 22.91
C ALA A 165 2.70 20.73 22.54
N GLY A 166 3.78 20.81 21.76
CA GLY A 166 4.72 19.72 21.57
C GLY A 166 4.30 18.63 20.59
N GLU A 167 5.18 17.66 20.43
CA GLU A 167 4.95 16.43 19.67
C GLU A 167 4.10 15.48 20.52
N LEU A 168 2.97 15.03 20.01
CA LEU A 168 2.08 14.10 20.69
C LEU A 168 2.46 12.63 20.41
N VAL A 169 2.89 12.35 19.16
CA VAL A 169 3.31 11.04 18.70
C VAL A 169 4.55 11.21 17.83
N PRO A 170 5.68 10.56 18.13
CA PRO A 170 5.94 9.68 19.27
C PRO A 170 6.07 10.39 20.62
N GLY A 171 6.14 11.72 20.66
CA GLY A 171 6.26 12.55 21.84
C GLY A 171 7.65 13.17 22.02
N ASP A 172 7.69 14.38 22.58
CA ASP A 172 8.92 15.19 22.74
C ASP A 172 9.99 14.49 23.60
N ALA A 173 9.61 13.55 24.46
CA ALA A 173 10.54 12.80 25.29
C ALA A 173 11.33 11.73 24.53
N VAL A 174 10.85 11.35 23.34
CA VAL A 174 11.49 10.31 22.52
C VAL A 174 12.67 10.91 21.75
N ARG A 175 13.88 10.50 22.14
CA ARG A 175 15.11 10.95 21.50
C ARG A 175 15.34 10.26 20.15
N ASP A 176 16.19 10.85 19.33
CA ASP A 176 16.47 10.34 17.97
C ASP A 176 17.07 8.92 17.96
N ASP A 177 17.79 8.52 19.01
CA ASP A 177 18.36 7.17 19.18
C ASP A 177 17.30 6.11 19.54
N GLN A 178 16.12 6.51 19.99
CA GLN A 178 14.99 5.65 20.36
C GLN A 178 13.90 5.59 19.24
N LEU A 179 13.99 6.46 18.23
CA LEU A 179 12.93 6.61 17.22
C LEU A 179 12.63 5.32 16.49
N LEU A 180 13.63 4.56 16.10
CA LEU A 180 13.42 3.35 15.29
C LEU A 180 12.58 2.31 16.03
N GLU A 181 12.82 2.12 17.33
CA GLU A 181 12.05 1.20 18.17
C GLU A 181 10.59 1.64 18.28
N VAL A 182 10.36 2.94 18.54
CA VAL A 182 9.00 3.49 18.64
C VAL A 182 8.26 3.45 17.30
N ILE A 183 8.95 3.73 16.19
CA ILE A 183 8.39 3.61 14.86
C ILE A 183 7.96 2.16 14.61
N ALA A 184 8.85 1.20 14.79
CA ALA A 184 8.59 -0.22 14.52
C ALA A 184 7.38 -0.75 15.32
N ALA A 185 7.21 -0.29 16.56
CA ALA A 185 6.09 -0.68 17.41
C ALA A 185 4.74 -0.04 17.02
N ASN A 186 4.74 1.02 16.19
CA ASN A 186 3.55 1.82 15.89
C ASN A 186 3.30 2.03 14.38
N LEU A 187 3.95 1.24 13.53
CA LEU A 187 3.69 1.30 12.09
C LEU A 187 2.28 0.83 11.74
N ALA A 188 1.73 1.45 10.72
CA ALA A 188 0.50 1.03 10.09
C ALA A 188 0.74 0.77 8.59
N THR A 189 -0.21 0.10 7.95
CA THR A 189 -0.30 0.05 6.49
C THR A 189 -0.82 1.38 5.97
N TYR A 190 -0.26 1.86 4.85
CA TYR A 190 -0.85 2.99 4.12
C TYR A 190 -2.13 2.58 3.37
N GLY A 191 -2.39 1.27 3.28
CA GLY A 191 -3.55 0.73 2.57
C GLY A 191 -3.32 0.61 1.06
N HIS A 192 -2.08 0.40 0.65
CA HIS A 192 -1.70 0.25 -0.75
C HIS A 192 -1.14 -1.15 -1.10
N PRO A 193 -1.74 -2.25 -0.59
CA PRO A 193 -1.21 -3.59 -0.82
C PRO A 193 -1.24 -3.98 -2.30
N THR A 194 -0.17 -4.64 -2.75
CA THR A 194 0.03 -5.13 -4.11
C THR A 194 0.79 -6.45 -4.10
N SER A 195 1.07 -7.01 -5.27
CA SER A 195 2.06 -8.07 -5.51
C SER A 195 1.72 -9.46 -4.98
N THR A 196 0.51 -9.70 -4.50
CA THR A 196 0.10 -11.02 -3.98
C THR A 196 -0.24 -12.05 -5.08
N VAL A 197 -0.47 -11.56 -6.32
CA VAL A 197 -0.70 -12.36 -7.53
C VAL A 197 0.12 -11.75 -8.68
N PRO A 198 1.45 -11.59 -8.55
CA PRO A 198 2.22 -10.68 -9.39
C PRO A 198 2.21 -11.06 -10.87
N MET A 199 2.08 -10.04 -11.74
CA MET A 199 2.27 -10.23 -13.17
C MET A 199 3.76 -10.35 -13.51
N GLY A 200 4.04 -11.07 -14.61
CA GLY A 200 5.40 -11.14 -15.12
C GLY A 200 5.55 -11.91 -16.42
N GLY A 201 6.72 -11.78 -17.03
CA GLY A 201 7.06 -12.51 -18.25
C GLY A 201 7.16 -14.02 -18.03
N ALA A 202 7.03 -14.81 -19.08
CA ALA A 202 6.96 -16.28 -19.04
C ALA A 202 8.11 -16.97 -18.27
N ARG A 203 9.28 -16.35 -18.20
CA ARG A 203 10.46 -16.87 -17.50
C ARG A 203 10.61 -16.38 -16.05
N ASN A 204 9.70 -15.54 -15.57
CA ASN A 204 9.75 -15.08 -14.19
C ASN A 204 9.06 -16.13 -13.27
N PRO A 205 9.80 -16.83 -12.38
CA PRO A 205 9.21 -17.84 -11.52
C PRO A 205 8.30 -17.25 -10.44
N ALA A 206 8.46 -15.97 -10.12
CA ALA A 206 7.61 -15.29 -9.14
C ALA A 206 6.25 -14.85 -9.70
N ALA A 207 6.03 -14.94 -11.02
CA ALA A 207 4.79 -14.45 -11.61
C ALA A 207 3.68 -15.51 -11.57
N VAL A 208 2.50 -15.07 -11.13
CA VAL A 208 1.25 -15.84 -11.10
C VAL A 208 0.44 -15.63 -12.37
N VAL A 209 0.45 -14.41 -12.90
CA VAL A 209 -0.29 -14.03 -14.11
C VAL A 209 0.65 -13.50 -15.20
N ASP A 210 0.18 -13.50 -16.44
CA ASP A 210 0.86 -12.83 -17.55
C ASP A 210 0.56 -11.30 -17.57
N SER A 211 1.10 -10.59 -18.57
CA SER A 211 0.90 -9.14 -18.73
C SER A 211 -0.54 -8.74 -19.05
N LEU A 212 -1.42 -9.69 -19.33
CA LEU A 212 -2.86 -9.49 -19.57
C LEU A 212 -3.71 -10.05 -18.42
N GLY A 213 -3.09 -10.34 -17.28
CA GLY A 213 -3.76 -10.86 -16.09
C GLY A 213 -4.21 -12.32 -16.17
N ALA A 214 -3.88 -13.07 -17.25
CA ALA A 214 -4.27 -14.47 -17.35
C ALA A 214 -3.46 -15.33 -16.38
N VAL A 215 -4.16 -16.13 -15.57
CA VAL A 215 -3.53 -17.01 -14.59
C VAL A 215 -2.79 -18.13 -15.31
N ARG A 216 -1.53 -18.33 -14.96
CA ARG A 216 -0.67 -19.32 -15.59
C ARG A 216 -1.18 -20.74 -15.37
N GLY A 217 -1.11 -21.56 -16.41
CA GLY A 217 -1.56 -22.95 -16.37
C GLY A 217 -3.08 -23.15 -16.35
N LEU A 218 -3.87 -22.07 -16.33
CA LEU A 218 -5.33 -22.13 -16.32
C LEU A 218 -5.93 -21.40 -17.53
N HIS A 219 -7.02 -21.94 -18.05
CA HIS A 219 -7.75 -21.32 -19.15
C HIS A 219 -8.99 -20.56 -18.67
N GLY A 220 -9.23 -19.39 -19.27
CA GLY A 220 -10.45 -18.62 -19.01
C GLY A 220 -10.50 -17.88 -17.68
N LEU A 221 -9.41 -17.83 -16.90
CA LEU A 221 -9.30 -17.10 -15.64
C LEU A 221 -8.28 -15.98 -15.74
N ARG A 222 -8.69 -14.78 -15.30
CA ARG A 222 -7.84 -13.59 -15.17
C ARG A 222 -7.97 -13.00 -13.77
N VAL A 223 -6.92 -12.35 -13.32
CA VAL A 223 -6.94 -11.45 -12.15
C VAL A 223 -6.62 -10.05 -12.64
N VAL A 224 -7.46 -9.07 -12.27
CA VAL A 224 -7.35 -7.69 -12.74
C VAL A 224 -7.67 -6.75 -11.57
N ASP A 225 -6.70 -6.52 -10.73
CA ASP A 225 -6.75 -5.61 -9.58
C ASP A 225 -5.32 -5.30 -9.08
N ALA A 226 -5.19 -4.68 -7.91
CA ALA A 226 -3.89 -4.31 -7.35
C ALA A 226 -2.97 -5.51 -7.04
N SER A 227 -3.51 -6.73 -6.87
CA SER A 227 -2.71 -7.92 -6.56
C SER A 227 -1.70 -8.26 -7.65
N ILE A 228 -2.01 -7.91 -8.91
CA ILE A 228 -1.15 -8.25 -10.05
C ILE A 228 0.00 -7.25 -10.28
N ILE A 229 -0.03 -6.08 -9.64
CA ILE A 229 1.04 -5.09 -9.74
C ILE A 229 2.31 -5.68 -9.12
N PRO A 230 3.43 -5.82 -9.87
CA PRO A 230 4.57 -6.62 -9.41
C PRO A 230 5.40 -5.95 -8.31
N SER A 231 5.26 -4.65 -8.13
CA SER A 231 5.87 -3.87 -7.04
C SER A 231 5.01 -2.65 -6.76
N VAL A 232 4.88 -2.25 -5.51
CA VAL A 232 4.10 -1.06 -5.13
C VAL A 232 4.69 0.18 -5.82
N PRO A 233 3.86 1.02 -6.47
CA PRO A 233 4.32 2.26 -7.10
C PRO A 233 4.63 3.34 -6.05
N SER A 234 5.43 4.35 -6.41
CA SER A 234 5.76 5.50 -5.54
C SER A 234 4.60 6.48 -5.34
N THR A 235 3.36 6.00 -5.48
CA THR A 235 2.13 6.79 -5.35
C THR A 235 1.00 5.92 -4.81
N VAL A 236 -0.16 6.53 -4.57
CA VAL A 236 -1.40 5.80 -4.23
C VAL A 236 -1.78 4.80 -5.33
N THR A 237 -2.22 3.62 -4.94
CA THR A 237 -2.41 2.49 -5.88
C THR A 237 -3.70 2.58 -6.71
N ASN A 238 -4.67 3.42 -6.32
CA ASN A 238 -5.99 3.48 -6.95
C ASN A 238 -5.92 3.78 -8.46
N LEU A 239 -5.31 4.91 -8.85
CA LEU A 239 -5.21 5.28 -10.28
C LEU A 239 -4.39 4.29 -11.09
N THR A 240 -3.32 3.76 -10.51
CA THR A 240 -2.50 2.73 -11.15
C THR A 240 -3.32 1.46 -11.41
N THR A 241 -4.14 1.05 -10.45
CA THR A 241 -5.01 -0.13 -10.58
C THR A 241 -6.06 0.07 -11.68
N ILE A 242 -6.70 1.25 -11.74
CA ILE A 242 -7.64 1.59 -12.80
C ILE A 242 -6.95 1.56 -14.17
N MET A 243 -5.79 2.21 -14.30
CA MET A 243 -5.01 2.22 -15.54
C MET A 243 -4.65 0.81 -16.01
N VAL A 244 -4.20 -0.06 -15.11
CA VAL A 244 -3.85 -1.45 -15.42
C VAL A 244 -5.08 -2.21 -15.88
N ALA A 245 -6.22 -2.05 -15.20
CA ALA A 245 -7.47 -2.70 -15.58
C ALA A 245 -7.96 -2.27 -16.97
N GLU A 246 -7.95 -0.98 -17.27
CA GLU A 246 -8.30 -0.44 -18.58
C GLU A 246 -7.36 -0.94 -19.68
N HIS A 247 -6.06 -0.95 -19.42
CA HIS A 247 -5.07 -1.45 -20.38
C HIS A 247 -5.31 -2.93 -20.71
N ILE A 248 -5.50 -3.77 -19.67
CA ILE A 248 -5.78 -5.20 -19.85
C ILE A 248 -7.08 -5.40 -20.64
N TYR A 249 -8.15 -4.66 -20.30
CA TYR A 249 -9.44 -4.75 -20.99
C TYR A 249 -9.29 -4.47 -22.49
N ARG A 250 -8.65 -3.35 -22.84
CA ARG A 250 -8.40 -2.97 -24.24
C ARG A 250 -7.63 -4.04 -25.01
N ARG A 251 -6.56 -4.57 -24.41
CA ARG A 251 -5.67 -5.55 -25.05
C ARG A 251 -6.28 -6.95 -25.13
N ALA A 252 -6.89 -7.41 -24.04
CA ALA A 252 -7.45 -8.76 -23.95
C ALA A 252 -8.66 -8.97 -24.87
N TYR A 253 -9.40 -7.90 -25.16
CA TYR A 253 -10.60 -7.96 -26.01
C TYR A 253 -10.40 -7.29 -27.36
N ALA A 254 -9.18 -6.91 -27.72
CA ALA A 254 -8.83 -6.25 -28.99
C ALA A 254 -9.74 -5.04 -29.33
N ILE A 255 -10.12 -4.27 -28.30
CA ILE A 255 -11.04 -3.12 -28.45
C ILE A 255 -10.31 -1.97 -29.10
N THR A 256 -10.86 -1.43 -30.20
CA THR A 256 -10.32 -0.23 -30.86
C THR A 256 -10.55 1.01 -29.99
N GLU A 257 -9.73 2.05 -30.19
CA GLU A 257 -9.88 3.33 -29.48
C GLU A 257 -11.27 3.95 -29.67
N ALA A 258 -11.81 3.89 -30.89
CA ALA A 258 -13.15 4.41 -31.20
C ALA A 258 -14.27 3.63 -30.49
N GLU A 259 -14.13 2.32 -30.35
CA GLU A 259 -15.09 1.48 -29.63
C GLU A 259 -15.01 1.71 -28.13
N TYR A 260 -13.79 1.85 -27.58
CA TYR A 260 -13.57 2.16 -26.18
C TYR A 260 -14.19 3.51 -25.80
N THR A 261 -13.96 4.55 -26.60
CA THR A 261 -14.52 5.88 -26.37
C THR A 261 -16.05 5.85 -26.36
N ARG A 262 -16.67 5.18 -27.32
CA ARG A 262 -18.14 5.05 -27.38
C ARG A 262 -18.71 4.34 -26.14
N ARG A 263 -18.10 3.23 -25.71
CA ARG A 263 -18.56 2.49 -24.52
C ARG A 263 -18.43 3.31 -23.25
N ARG A 264 -17.32 4.07 -23.11
CA ARG A 264 -17.11 4.98 -21.99
C ARG A 264 -18.15 6.10 -21.95
N GLU A 265 -18.43 6.74 -23.09
CA GLU A 265 -19.44 7.79 -23.20
C GLU A 265 -20.84 7.27 -22.85
N GLN A 266 -21.17 6.07 -23.31
CA GLN A 266 -22.43 5.42 -22.96
C GLN A 266 -22.56 5.21 -21.45
N ILE A 267 -21.55 4.63 -20.78
CA ILE A 267 -21.55 4.41 -19.32
C ILE A 267 -21.72 5.74 -18.57
N ILE A 268 -20.99 6.79 -18.99
CA ILE A 268 -21.07 8.11 -18.34
C ILE A 268 -22.48 8.72 -18.53
N SER A 269 -23.15 8.45 -19.64
CA SER A 269 -24.51 8.96 -19.88
C SER A 269 -25.61 8.24 -19.11
N GLU A 270 -25.30 7.04 -18.56
CA GLU A 270 -26.22 6.21 -17.77
C GLU A 270 -26.08 6.45 -16.25
N ILE A 271 -25.08 7.22 -15.82
CA ILE A 271 -24.83 7.64 -14.42
C ILE A 271 -25.39 9.04 -14.17
#